data_1fb657ae641602e37b1830eb0975675c
#
_entry.id   1fb657ae641602e37b1830eb0975675c
#
_cell.length_a   1.000
_cell.length_b   1.000
_cell.length_c   1.000
_cell.angle_alpha   90.00
_cell.angle_beta   90.00
_cell.angle_gamma   90.00
#
_symmetry.space_group_name_H-M   'P 1'
#
loop_
_entity.id
_entity.type
_entity.pdbx_description
1 polymer ?
#
loop_
_entity_poly.entity_id
_entity_poly.type
_entity_poly.pdbx_seq_one_letter_code
_entity_poly.pdbx_strand_id
1 'polypeptide(L)'
;MVLDNEAVQALVELTHPKHRAVLAHVEAVVTGRKRGGETRLLVPTSVRVEAGWDRTRAEAAVINRVRIADHVLDAVLTNRAAAVRLRTRVSVADAHLGVVVQEAAAAGSVVVLTSDPADVAAASAPASPRIVLV
;
A
#
# COMPACT_ATOMS: atom_id res chain seq x y z
N MET A 1 7.74 -0.60 2.23
CA MET A 1 6.53 -1.46 2.34
C MET A 1 5.36 -0.68 1.78
N VAL A 2 4.57 -1.29 0.92
CA VAL A 2 3.37 -0.72 0.30
C VAL A 2 2.15 -1.43 0.86
N LEU A 3 1.09 -0.67 1.17
CA LEU A 3 -0.17 -1.18 1.71
C LEU A 3 -1.22 -1.22 0.61
N ASP A 4 -1.90 -2.35 0.47
CA ASP A 4 -3.07 -2.49 -0.39
C ASP A 4 -4.37 -2.05 0.31
N ASN A 5 -5.50 -2.20 -0.37
CA ASN A 5 -6.81 -1.81 0.12
C ASN A 5 -7.18 -2.55 1.42
N GLU A 6 -7.05 -3.88 1.44
CA GLU A 6 -7.38 -4.70 2.61
C GLU A 6 -6.50 -4.35 3.81
N ALA A 7 -5.19 -4.14 3.59
CA ALA A 7 -4.28 -3.72 4.65
C ALA A 7 -4.65 -2.34 5.21
N VAL A 8 -5.07 -1.41 4.36
CA VAL A 8 -5.53 -0.08 4.80
C VAL A 8 -6.82 -0.18 5.57
N GLN A 9 -7.83 -0.92 5.07
CA GLN A 9 -9.09 -1.14 5.79
C GLN A 9 -8.84 -1.76 7.15
N ALA A 10 -7.99 -2.79 7.21
CA ALA A 10 -7.63 -3.44 8.47
C ALA A 10 -6.94 -2.49 9.47
N LEU A 11 -6.23 -1.47 9.01
CA LEU A 11 -5.63 -0.47 9.91
C LEU A 11 -6.64 0.57 10.40
N VAL A 12 -7.57 0.97 9.53
CA VAL A 12 -8.55 2.03 9.85
C VAL A 12 -9.67 1.49 10.73
N GLU A 13 -10.10 0.26 10.50
CA GLU A 13 -11.20 -0.37 11.22
C GLU A 13 -10.67 -1.27 12.34
N LEU A 14 -10.81 -0.82 13.60
CA LEU A 14 -10.29 -1.53 14.78
C LEU A 14 -10.91 -2.91 15.00
N THR A 15 -12.14 -3.12 14.50
CA THR A 15 -12.87 -4.40 14.59
C THR A 15 -12.56 -5.36 13.44
N HIS A 16 -11.77 -4.91 12.46
CA HIS A 16 -11.40 -5.75 11.33
C HIS A 16 -10.64 -7.01 11.77
N PRO A 17 -11.01 -8.21 11.29
CA PRO A 17 -10.39 -9.46 11.75
C PRO A 17 -8.87 -9.51 11.55
N LYS A 18 -8.35 -8.79 10.56
CA LYS A 18 -6.92 -8.72 10.26
C LYS A 18 -6.19 -7.55 10.92
N HIS A 19 -6.90 -6.70 11.69
CA HIS A 19 -6.34 -5.49 12.29
C HIS A 19 -5.02 -5.76 13.03
N ARG A 20 -5.00 -6.74 13.92
CA ARG A 20 -3.81 -7.07 14.73
C ARG A 20 -2.63 -7.54 13.88
N ALA A 21 -2.89 -8.34 12.84
CA ALA A 21 -1.85 -8.85 11.96
C ALA A 21 -1.20 -7.71 11.16
N VAL A 22 -2.01 -6.85 10.54
CA VAL A 22 -1.50 -5.71 9.78
C VAL A 22 -0.77 -4.71 10.69
N LEU A 23 -1.33 -4.41 11.86
CA LEU A 23 -0.73 -3.53 12.84
C LEU A 23 0.66 -4.02 13.26
N ALA A 24 0.84 -5.32 13.51
CA ALA A 24 2.13 -5.89 13.87
C ALA A 24 3.21 -5.67 12.79
N HIS A 25 2.86 -5.79 11.50
CA HIS A 25 3.78 -5.48 10.40
C HIS A 25 4.17 -4.00 10.35
N VAL A 26 3.20 -3.12 10.55
CA VAL A 26 3.43 -1.66 10.58
C VAL A 26 4.30 -1.27 11.77
N GLU A 27 4.04 -1.82 12.95
CA GLU A 27 4.83 -1.58 14.16
C GLU A 27 6.27 -2.09 14.02
N ALA A 28 6.48 -3.22 13.34
CA ALA A 28 7.81 -3.73 13.04
C ALA A 28 8.62 -2.72 12.20
N VAL A 29 7.99 -2.09 11.19
CA VAL A 29 8.63 -1.02 10.40
C VAL A 29 8.93 0.21 11.25
N VAL A 30 7.98 0.66 12.07
CA VAL A 30 8.17 1.82 12.96
C VAL A 30 9.32 1.56 13.96
N THR A 31 9.36 0.36 14.53
CA THR A 31 10.43 -0.05 15.45
C THR A 31 11.77 -0.15 14.73
N GLY A 32 11.80 -0.69 13.51
CA GLY A 32 12.99 -0.73 12.68
C GLY A 32 13.56 0.66 12.39
N ARG A 33 12.70 1.64 12.09
CA ARG A 33 13.12 3.04 11.89
C ARG A 33 13.79 3.65 13.12
N LYS A 34 13.29 3.37 14.32
CA LYS A 34 13.90 3.83 15.57
C LYS A 34 15.30 3.27 15.78
N ARG A 35 15.63 2.16 15.10
CA ARG A 35 16.96 1.50 15.13
C ARG A 35 17.80 1.83 13.91
N GLY A 36 17.47 2.89 13.16
CA GLY A 36 18.22 3.32 11.98
C GLY A 36 17.79 2.66 10.66
N GLY A 37 16.69 1.89 10.64
CA GLY A 37 16.16 1.31 9.41
C GLY A 37 15.51 2.36 8.50
N GLU A 38 15.68 2.22 7.19
CA GLU A 38 15.18 3.17 6.18
C GLU A 38 13.85 2.77 5.54
N THR A 39 13.22 1.69 6.02
CA THR A 39 11.97 1.19 5.42
C THR A 39 10.87 2.25 5.45
N ARG A 40 10.35 2.59 4.28
CA ARG A 40 9.23 3.53 4.13
C ARG A 40 7.90 2.77 4.08
N LEU A 41 6.87 3.35 4.70
CA LEU A 41 5.48 2.92 4.54
C LEU A 41 4.83 3.82 3.51
N LEU A 42 4.26 3.22 2.47
CA LEU A 42 3.62 3.92 1.36
C LEU A 42 2.18 3.42 1.20
N VAL A 43 1.30 4.32 0.83
CA VAL A 43 -0.07 4.01 0.42
C VAL A 43 -0.40 4.78 -0.85
N PRO A 44 -0.88 4.12 -1.93
CA PRO A 44 -1.39 4.81 -3.10
C PRO A 44 -2.63 5.62 -2.73
N THR A 45 -2.78 6.85 -3.26
CA THR A 45 -3.93 7.68 -2.91
C THR A 45 -5.26 7.10 -3.37
N SER A 46 -5.30 6.36 -4.48
CA SER A 46 -6.51 5.63 -4.93
C SER A 46 -6.92 4.51 -3.96
N VAL A 47 -5.94 3.81 -3.37
CA VAL A 47 -6.18 2.81 -2.32
C VAL A 47 -6.80 3.46 -1.09
N ARG A 48 -6.33 4.66 -0.68
CA ARG A 48 -6.94 5.41 0.42
C ARG A 48 -8.40 5.76 0.15
N VAL A 49 -8.70 6.19 -1.09
CA VAL A 49 -10.07 6.52 -1.49
C VAL A 49 -10.95 5.28 -1.40
N GLU A 50 -10.51 4.16 -1.94
CA GLU A 50 -11.26 2.90 -1.94
C GLU A 50 -11.48 2.36 -0.53
N ALA A 51 -10.47 2.45 0.35
CA ALA A 51 -10.55 2.05 1.75
C ALA A 51 -11.31 3.05 2.64
N GLY A 52 -11.76 4.19 2.11
CA GLY A 52 -12.44 5.23 2.88
C GLY A 52 -11.55 5.91 3.93
N TRP A 53 -10.24 5.85 3.79
CA TRP A 53 -9.33 6.49 4.74
C TRP A 53 -9.19 7.99 4.49
N ASP A 54 -9.99 8.76 5.19
CA ASP A 54 -9.89 10.22 5.26
C ASP A 54 -9.04 10.65 6.46
N ARG A 55 -7.87 11.24 6.18
CA ARG A 55 -6.93 11.68 7.22
C ARG A 55 -7.44 12.84 8.07
N THR A 56 -8.47 13.55 7.64
CA THR A 56 -9.04 14.69 8.35
C THR A 56 -10.01 14.27 9.44
N ARG A 57 -10.48 13.03 9.42
CA ARG A 57 -11.43 12.52 10.41
C ARG A 57 -10.74 12.18 11.74
N ALA A 58 -11.47 12.36 12.82
CA ALA A 58 -10.99 12.07 14.17
C ALA A 58 -10.55 10.62 14.35
N GLU A 59 -11.27 9.68 13.73
CA GLU A 59 -10.97 8.25 13.78
C GLU A 59 -9.61 7.89 13.17
N ALA A 60 -9.13 8.70 12.21
CA ALA A 60 -7.83 8.51 11.60
C ALA A 60 -6.65 9.02 12.45
N ALA A 61 -6.91 9.69 13.58
CA ALA A 61 -5.85 10.33 14.37
C ALA A 61 -4.76 9.36 14.84
N VAL A 62 -5.12 8.13 15.17
CA VAL A 62 -4.17 7.10 15.62
C VAL A 62 -3.27 6.64 14.48
N ILE A 63 -3.85 6.26 13.35
CA ILE A 63 -3.09 5.78 12.19
C ILE A 63 -2.25 6.90 11.55
N ASN A 64 -2.71 8.14 11.60
CA ASN A 64 -1.96 9.29 11.08
C ASN A 64 -0.60 9.50 11.79
N ARG A 65 -0.44 9.02 13.04
CA ARG A 65 0.84 9.06 13.77
C ARG A 65 1.90 8.11 13.21
N VAL A 66 1.51 7.15 12.41
CA VAL A 66 2.40 6.09 11.91
C VAL A 66 3.27 6.55 10.73
N ARG A 67 3.13 7.76 10.22
CA ARG A 67 3.90 8.29 9.08
C ARG A 67 3.89 7.37 7.85
N ILE A 68 2.70 6.95 7.44
CA ILE A 68 2.47 6.31 6.15
C ILE A 68 2.40 7.42 5.11
N ALA A 69 3.31 7.41 4.13
CA ALA A 69 3.36 8.43 3.10
C ALA A 69 2.36 8.15 1.99
N ASP A 70 1.65 9.17 1.55
CA ASP A 70 0.80 9.10 0.37
C ASP A 70 1.66 9.06 -0.90
N HIS A 71 1.32 8.15 -1.81
CA HIS A 71 1.84 8.16 -3.16
C HIS A 71 0.73 8.63 -4.10
N VAL A 72 0.91 9.83 -4.63
CA VAL A 72 -0.16 10.53 -5.38
C VAL A 72 -0.29 9.98 -6.78
N LEU A 73 -1.53 9.74 -7.22
CA LEU A 73 -1.84 9.41 -8.61
C LEU A 73 -1.83 10.69 -9.45
N ASP A 74 -0.66 11.13 -9.86
CA ASP A 74 -0.48 12.27 -10.75
C ASP A 74 -0.74 11.90 -12.23
N ALA A 75 -0.58 12.85 -13.14
CA ALA A 75 -0.83 12.64 -14.56
C ALA A 75 0.09 11.58 -15.19
N VAL A 76 1.36 11.52 -14.77
CA VAL A 76 2.33 10.54 -15.28
C VAL A 76 1.96 9.14 -14.79
N LEU A 77 1.71 9.00 -13.50
CA LEU A 77 1.31 7.73 -12.90
C LEU A 77 -0.06 7.27 -13.40
N THR A 78 -0.97 8.21 -13.67
CA THR A 78 -2.29 7.89 -14.26
C THR A 78 -2.12 7.19 -15.61
N ASN A 79 -1.25 7.68 -16.49
CA ASN A 79 -1.00 7.03 -17.78
C ASN A 79 -0.44 5.62 -17.62
N ARG A 80 0.50 5.44 -16.70
CA ARG A 80 1.10 4.14 -16.40
C ARG A 80 0.08 3.18 -15.77
N ALA A 81 -0.72 3.63 -14.82
CA ALA A 81 -1.78 2.85 -14.20
C ALA A 81 -2.87 2.46 -15.22
N ALA A 82 -3.23 3.35 -16.15
CA ALA A 82 -4.14 3.03 -17.23
C ALA A 82 -3.60 1.89 -18.13
N ALA A 83 -2.31 1.92 -18.47
CA ALA A 83 -1.66 0.85 -19.23
C ALA A 83 -1.65 -0.49 -18.46
N VAL A 84 -1.38 -0.47 -17.15
CA VAL A 84 -1.48 -1.66 -16.28
C VAL A 84 -2.90 -2.22 -16.33
N ARG A 85 -3.91 -1.37 -16.11
CA ARG A 85 -5.31 -1.77 -16.08
C ARG A 85 -5.80 -2.37 -17.41
N LEU A 86 -5.37 -1.80 -18.54
CA LEU A 86 -5.69 -2.35 -19.86
C LEU A 86 -5.12 -3.77 -20.06
N ARG A 87 -3.94 -4.03 -19.53
CA ARG A 87 -3.27 -5.33 -19.64
C ARG A 87 -3.84 -6.37 -18.68
N THR A 88 -4.15 -5.99 -17.44
CA THR A 88 -4.45 -6.93 -16.36
C THR A 88 -5.92 -6.98 -15.96
N ARG A 89 -6.68 -5.94 -16.30
CA ARG A 89 -8.09 -5.73 -15.92
C ARG A 89 -8.35 -5.59 -14.40
N VAL A 90 -7.33 -5.32 -13.62
CA VAL A 90 -7.46 -5.02 -12.19
C VAL A 90 -8.21 -3.70 -11.93
N SER A 91 -8.56 -3.43 -10.69
CA SER A 91 -9.18 -2.16 -10.28
C SER A 91 -8.26 -0.95 -10.53
N VAL A 92 -8.79 0.26 -10.41
CA VAL A 92 -7.98 1.49 -10.48
C VAL A 92 -6.98 1.55 -9.32
N ALA A 93 -7.42 1.12 -8.13
CA ALA A 93 -6.56 1.11 -6.96
C ALA A 93 -5.40 0.10 -7.11
N ASP A 94 -5.68 -1.11 -7.61
CA ASP A 94 -4.65 -2.12 -7.87
C ASP A 94 -3.69 -1.70 -8.97
N ALA A 95 -4.18 -1.07 -10.03
CA ALA A 95 -3.34 -0.54 -11.09
C ALA A 95 -2.38 0.55 -10.56
N HIS A 96 -2.87 1.44 -9.71
CA HIS A 96 -2.04 2.44 -9.05
C HIS A 96 -1.06 1.78 -8.08
N LEU A 97 -1.52 0.81 -7.28
CA LEU A 97 -0.65 0.02 -6.41
C LEU A 97 0.50 -0.61 -7.20
N GLY A 98 0.19 -1.24 -8.33
CA GLY A 98 1.18 -1.86 -9.20
C GLY A 98 2.26 -0.89 -9.68
N VAL A 99 1.88 0.31 -10.11
CA VAL A 99 2.84 1.34 -10.54
C VAL A 99 3.69 1.84 -9.38
N VAL A 100 3.10 2.04 -8.19
CA VAL A 100 3.85 2.43 -6.97
C VAL A 100 4.86 1.36 -6.59
N VAL A 101 4.50 0.08 -6.70
CA VAL A 101 5.41 -1.05 -6.46
C VAL A 101 6.56 -1.05 -7.47
N GLN A 102 6.28 -0.81 -8.77
CA GLN A 102 7.32 -0.72 -9.80
C GLN A 102 8.33 0.41 -9.51
N GLU A 103 7.86 1.59 -9.12
CA GLU A 103 8.73 2.71 -8.75
C GLU A 103 9.56 2.42 -7.50
N ALA A 104 8.92 1.88 -6.47
CA ALA A 104 9.62 1.53 -5.25
C ALA A 104 10.67 0.42 -5.48
N ALA A 105 10.38 -0.56 -6.35
CA ALA A 105 11.30 -1.63 -6.72
C ALA A 105 12.53 -1.12 -7.49
N ALA A 106 12.38 -0.06 -8.27
CA ALA A 106 13.53 0.59 -8.95
C ALA A 106 14.49 1.24 -7.95
N ALA A 107 14.01 1.61 -6.76
CA ALA A 107 14.82 2.21 -5.69
C ALA A 107 15.35 1.19 -4.67
N GLY A 108 14.87 -0.06 -4.68
CA GLY A 108 15.30 -1.09 -3.75
C GLY A 108 14.27 -2.20 -3.52
N SER A 109 14.43 -2.95 -2.44
CA SER A 109 13.50 -4.05 -2.12
C SER A 109 12.14 -3.54 -1.67
N VAL A 110 11.07 -4.15 -2.18
CA VAL A 110 9.69 -3.80 -1.86
C VAL A 110 8.96 -4.98 -1.21
N VAL A 111 8.22 -4.66 -0.16
CA VAL A 111 7.28 -5.58 0.48
C VAL A 111 5.88 -5.01 0.28
N VAL A 112 4.92 -5.84 -0.12
CA VAL A 112 3.50 -5.49 -0.22
C VAL A 112 2.71 -6.30 0.80
N LEU A 113 1.89 -5.63 1.59
CA LEU A 113 0.87 -6.28 2.44
C LEU A 113 -0.42 -6.35 1.65
N THR A 114 -0.93 -7.55 1.40
CA THR A 114 -2.12 -7.79 0.58
C THR A 114 -2.85 -9.06 0.96
N SER A 115 -4.14 -9.13 0.66
CA SER A 115 -4.92 -10.35 0.66
C SER A 115 -5.05 -10.99 -0.74
N ASP A 116 -4.67 -10.26 -1.80
CA ASP A 116 -4.72 -10.73 -3.18
C ASP A 116 -3.33 -10.71 -3.84
N PRO A 117 -2.53 -11.75 -3.65
CA PRO A 117 -1.19 -11.84 -4.20
C PRO A 117 -1.18 -11.93 -5.73
N ALA A 118 -2.25 -12.47 -6.34
CA ALA A 118 -2.32 -12.66 -7.78
C ALA A 118 -2.48 -11.32 -8.51
N ASP A 119 -3.38 -10.48 -8.04
CA ASP A 119 -3.60 -9.15 -8.61
C ASP A 119 -2.39 -8.25 -8.40
N VAL A 120 -1.77 -8.30 -7.22
CA VAL A 120 -0.53 -7.56 -6.96
C VAL A 120 0.58 -8.00 -7.90
N ALA A 121 0.80 -9.31 -8.09
CA ALA A 121 1.83 -9.81 -9.00
C ALA A 121 1.56 -9.39 -10.44
N ALA A 122 0.31 -9.48 -10.91
CA ALA A 122 -0.07 -9.07 -12.25
C ALA A 122 0.10 -7.57 -12.48
N ALA A 123 -0.35 -6.74 -11.54
CA ALA A 123 -0.30 -5.28 -11.63
C ALA A 123 1.13 -4.74 -11.54
N SER A 124 1.97 -5.33 -10.68
CA SER A 124 3.35 -4.87 -10.47
C SER A 124 4.35 -5.36 -11.50
N ALA A 125 4.02 -6.33 -12.35
CA ALA A 125 4.95 -6.83 -13.37
C ALA A 125 5.52 -5.69 -14.24
N PRO A 126 6.85 -5.70 -14.56
CA PRO A 126 7.82 -6.78 -14.31
C PRO A 126 8.48 -6.78 -12.92
N ALA A 127 8.12 -5.89 -12.02
CA ALA A 127 8.66 -5.91 -10.66
C ALA A 127 8.17 -7.16 -9.91
N SER A 128 9.03 -7.69 -9.03
CA SER A 128 8.73 -8.87 -8.21
C SER A 128 8.83 -8.50 -6.73
N PRO A 129 7.80 -7.88 -6.16
CA PRO A 129 7.81 -7.52 -4.75
C PRO A 129 7.75 -8.76 -3.86
N ARG A 130 8.28 -8.67 -2.66
CA ARG A 130 7.98 -9.64 -1.61
C ARG A 130 6.54 -9.42 -1.14
N ILE A 131 5.70 -10.43 -1.32
CA ILE A 131 4.30 -10.38 -0.86
C ILE A 131 4.20 -10.96 0.54
N VAL A 132 3.49 -10.27 1.41
CA VAL A 132 3.10 -10.73 2.75
C VAL A 132 1.58 -10.75 2.80
N LEU A 133 1.02 -11.93 2.99
CA LEU A 133 -0.42 -12.13 3.12
C LEU A 133 -0.92 -11.62 4.47
N VAL A 134 -2.04 -10.94 4.41
CA VAL A 134 -2.77 -10.46 5.57
C VAL A 134 -4.24 -10.86 5.51
#